data_a46288546aa006192145a81834991031
#
_entry.id   a46288546aa006192145a81834991031
#
_cell.length_a   1.000
_cell.length_b   1.000
_cell.length_c   1.000
_cell.angle_alpha   90.00
_cell.angle_beta   90.00
_cell.angle_gamma   90.00
#
_symmetry.space_group_name_H-M   'P 1'
#
loop_
_entity.id
_entity.type
_entity.pdbx_description
1 polymer ?
#
loop_
_entity_poly.entity_id
_entity_poly.type
_entity_poly.pdbx_seq_one_letter_code
_entity_poly.pdbx_strand_id
1 'polypeptide(L)'
;MKVADMPISNRDFLRSQLLFLAVGLLALASIVAVALWLGGRATEISAETIAARDLKGAAVELQASVQRAESSQRGYLYTTNEVYLAPYDQAKLQAQRGLAALPQKLVGYPVLVAVTEKLKAAFDSKFAEMDESIALGRSRQTAAALDLILTNRGKALMDEANVYLNGIALAADNRLSALAGEQTANASWQRLVTVIGGLVAIAAAAAALVTIFRYAAELSAARDALSAVNAQLEDKVAARTADLARSNDEMRAAKERAELLM
;
A
#
# COMPACT_ATOMS: atom_id res chain seq x y z
N MET A 1 -32.11 37.40 23.97
CA MET A 1 -30.99 36.69 24.61
C MET A 1 -30.56 35.59 23.67
N LYS A 2 -29.40 35.74 23.03
CA LYS A 2 -28.88 34.75 22.06
C LYS A 2 -28.35 33.54 22.86
N VAL A 3 -28.74 32.32 22.47
CA VAL A 3 -28.33 31.04 23.08
C VAL A 3 -26.78 30.88 23.16
N ALA A 4 -26.02 31.81 22.57
CA ALA A 4 -24.56 31.81 22.51
C ALA A 4 -23.85 32.32 23.80
N ASP A 5 -24.57 32.87 24.76
CA ASP A 5 -24.00 33.52 25.97
C ASP A 5 -24.19 32.73 27.28
N MET A 6 -24.55 31.44 27.21
CA MET A 6 -24.56 30.62 28.44
C MET A 6 -23.12 30.19 28.77
N PRO A 7 -22.68 30.38 30.04
CA PRO A 7 -21.36 29.91 30.47
C PRO A 7 -21.22 28.41 30.27
N ILE A 8 -20.10 27.96 29.68
CA ILE A 8 -19.85 26.54 29.43
C ILE A 8 -19.71 25.84 30.79
N SER A 9 -20.64 24.94 31.10
CA SER A 9 -20.56 24.09 32.28
C SER A 9 -19.26 23.26 32.24
N ASN A 10 -18.58 23.09 33.37
CA ASN A 10 -17.36 22.27 33.48
C ASN A 10 -17.61 20.83 32.95
N ARG A 11 -18.82 20.29 33.14
CA ARG A 11 -19.20 18.97 32.60
C ARG A 11 -19.34 18.98 31.09
N ASP A 12 -19.87 20.02 30.50
CA ASP A 12 -20.04 20.11 29.02
C ASP A 12 -18.71 20.39 28.36
N PHE A 13 -17.82 21.15 28.98
CA PHE A 13 -16.43 21.31 28.53
C PHE A 13 -15.70 19.98 28.50
N LEU A 14 -15.69 19.21 29.60
CA LEU A 14 -15.04 17.90 29.66
C LEU A 14 -15.62 16.91 28.63
N ARG A 15 -16.94 16.88 28.46
CA ARG A 15 -17.60 16.03 27.45
C ARG A 15 -17.21 16.40 26.03
N SER A 16 -17.16 17.68 25.70
CA SER A 16 -16.74 18.14 24.38
C SER A 16 -15.27 17.80 24.09
N GLN A 17 -14.37 17.98 25.07
CA GLN A 17 -12.96 17.63 24.93
C GLN A 17 -12.76 16.12 24.73
N LEU A 18 -13.44 15.29 25.52
CA LEU A 18 -13.40 13.84 25.35
C LEU A 18 -13.94 13.38 24.00
N LEU A 19 -15.00 14.04 23.50
CA LEU A 19 -15.56 13.74 22.19
C LEU A 19 -14.57 14.10 21.06
N PHE A 20 -13.96 15.28 21.08
CA PHE A 20 -12.97 15.66 20.07
C PHE A 20 -11.74 14.76 20.10
N LEU A 21 -11.27 14.38 21.29
CA LEU A 21 -10.19 13.43 21.46
C LEU A 21 -10.56 12.04 20.87
N ALA A 22 -11.75 11.56 21.19
CA ALA A 22 -12.25 10.27 20.70
C ALA A 22 -12.37 10.28 19.17
N VAL A 23 -12.91 11.34 18.56
CA VAL A 23 -13.02 11.50 17.11
C VAL A 23 -11.64 11.54 16.47
N GLY A 24 -10.70 12.30 17.02
CA GLY A 24 -9.33 12.37 16.53
C GLY A 24 -8.60 11.03 16.61
N LEU A 25 -8.75 10.30 17.72
CA LEU A 25 -8.16 8.96 17.89
C LEU A 25 -8.79 7.93 16.94
N LEU A 26 -10.11 7.97 16.75
CA LEU A 26 -10.80 7.09 15.79
C LEU A 26 -10.35 7.36 14.36
N ALA A 27 -10.18 8.62 13.98
CA ALA A 27 -9.66 8.99 12.66
C ALA A 27 -8.24 8.44 12.45
N LEU A 28 -7.34 8.62 13.43
CA LEU A 28 -5.99 8.07 13.41
C LEU A 28 -5.98 6.54 13.34
N ALA A 29 -6.77 5.88 14.19
CA ALA A 29 -6.88 4.41 14.20
C ALA A 29 -7.38 3.88 12.86
N SER A 30 -8.35 4.57 12.23
CA SER A 30 -8.87 4.21 10.90
C SER A 30 -7.79 4.34 9.81
N ILE A 31 -7.00 5.42 9.84
CA ILE A 31 -5.88 5.60 8.89
C ILE A 31 -4.87 4.47 9.05
N VAL A 32 -4.48 4.14 10.29
CA VAL A 32 -3.51 3.06 10.56
C VAL A 32 -4.06 1.70 10.14
N ALA A 33 -5.31 1.39 10.47
CA ALA A 33 -5.95 0.13 10.10
C ALA A 33 -6.00 -0.05 8.57
N VAL A 34 -6.40 0.98 7.83
CA VAL A 34 -6.43 0.96 6.37
C VAL A 34 -5.02 0.85 5.79
N ALA A 35 -4.05 1.56 6.34
CA ALA A 35 -2.65 1.48 5.89
C ALA A 35 -2.06 0.07 6.07
N LEU A 36 -2.32 -0.59 7.19
CA LEU A 36 -1.88 -1.97 7.45
C LEU A 36 -2.58 -2.97 6.51
N TRP A 37 -3.88 -2.83 6.31
CA TRP A 37 -4.63 -3.71 5.41
C TRP A 37 -4.17 -3.56 3.95
N LEU A 38 -4.02 -2.34 3.46
CA LEU A 38 -3.51 -2.06 2.10
C LEU A 38 -2.05 -2.47 1.95
N GLY A 39 -1.22 -2.33 2.99
CA GLY A 39 0.16 -2.81 3.01
C GLY A 39 0.25 -4.33 2.81
N GLY A 40 -0.59 -5.10 3.50
CA GLY A 40 -0.70 -6.55 3.29
C GLY A 40 -1.11 -6.89 1.86
N ARG A 41 -2.12 -6.20 1.32
CA ARG A 41 -2.56 -6.41 -0.07
C ARG A 41 -1.48 -6.07 -1.10
N ALA A 42 -0.69 -5.02 -0.85
CA ALA A 42 0.42 -4.63 -1.73
C ALA A 42 1.52 -5.70 -1.80
N THR A 43 1.81 -6.41 -0.72
CA THR A 43 2.78 -7.52 -0.71
C THR A 43 2.28 -8.71 -1.53
N GLU A 44 1.00 -9.07 -1.45
CA GLU A 44 0.39 -10.12 -2.28
C GLU A 44 0.47 -9.75 -3.78
N ILE A 45 0.05 -8.54 -4.15
CA ILE A 45 0.12 -8.05 -5.54
C ILE A 45 1.57 -8.07 -6.05
N SER A 46 2.54 -7.71 -5.21
CA SER A 46 3.95 -7.76 -5.58
C SER A 46 4.43 -9.19 -5.83
N ALA A 47 4.07 -10.16 -4.98
CA ALA A 47 4.42 -11.56 -5.16
C ALA A 47 3.81 -12.14 -6.45
N GLU A 48 2.53 -11.87 -6.72
CA GLU A 48 1.87 -12.29 -7.96
C GLU A 48 2.49 -11.63 -9.20
N THR A 49 2.88 -10.35 -9.09
CA THR A 49 3.57 -9.63 -10.18
C THR A 49 4.90 -10.28 -10.52
N ILE A 50 5.68 -10.68 -9.52
CA ILE A 50 6.94 -11.40 -9.72
C ILE A 50 6.66 -12.75 -10.39
N ALA A 51 5.70 -13.52 -9.90
CA ALA A 51 5.34 -14.81 -10.48
C ALA A 51 4.89 -14.71 -11.95
N ALA A 52 4.09 -13.71 -12.30
CA ALA A 52 3.66 -13.47 -13.66
C ALA A 52 4.83 -13.06 -14.59
N ARG A 53 5.75 -12.22 -14.10
CA ARG A 53 6.97 -11.86 -14.84
C ARG A 53 7.88 -13.06 -15.06
N ASP A 54 8.05 -13.89 -14.05
CA ASP A 54 8.85 -15.11 -14.13
C ASP A 54 8.27 -16.11 -15.11
N LEU A 55 6.94 -16.23 -15.17
CA LEU A 55 6.27 -17.06 -16.16
C LEU A 55 6.50 -16.55 -17.58
N LYS A 56 6.32 -15.23 -17.81
CA LYS A 56 6.61 -14.61 -19.10
C LYS A 56 8.06 -14.80 -19.51
N GLY A 57 8.98 -14.55 -18.57
CA GLY A 57 10.42 -14.75 -18.79
C GLY A 57 10.75 -16.19 -19.20
N ALA A 58 10.14 -17.18 -18.54
CA ALA A 58 10.32 -18.59 -18.87
C ALA A 58 9.85 -18.94 -20.28
N ALA A 59 8.70 -18.41 -20.72
CA ALA A 59 8.21 -18.62 -22.09
C ALA A 59 9.15 -18.02 -23.14
N VAL A 60 9.63 -16.82 -22.92
CA VAL A 60 10.59 -16.12 -23.80
C VAL A 60 11.94 -16.87 -23.86
N GLU A 61 12.43 -17.33 -22.70
CA GLU A 61 13.69 -18.06 -22.61
C GLU A 61 13.61 -19.44 -23.32
N LEU A 62 12.49 -20.14 -23.18
CA LEU A 62 12.21 -21.38 -23.91
C LEU A 62 12.25 -21.14 -25.42
N GLN A 63 11.57 -20.10 -25.91
CA GLN A 63 11.59 -19.72 -27.32
C GLN A 63 13.00 -19.42 -27.81
N ALA A 64 13.72 -18.59 -27.06
CA ALA A 64 15.10 -18.22 -27.40
C ALA A 64 16.05 -19.43 -27.43
N SER A 65 15.83 -20.41 -26.51
CA SER A 65 16.66 -21.62 -26.43
C SER A 65 16.49 -22.48 -27.68
N VAL A 66 15.25 -22.72 -28.12
CA VAL A 66 15.01 -23.50 -29.35
C VAL A 66 15.52 -22.77 -30.59
N GLN A 67 15.34 -21.44 -30.66
CA GLN A 67 15.86 -20.63 -31.77
C GLN A 67 17.40 -20.67 -31.83
N ARG A 68 18.08 -20.63 -30.68
CA ARG A 68 19.54 -20.78 -30.61
C ARG A 68 19.99 -22.15 -31.12
N ALA A 69 19.29 -23.22 -30.69
CA ALA A 69 19.57 -24.57 -31.18
C ALA A 69 19.38 -24.69 -32.69
N GLU A 70 18.29 -24.17 -33.24
CA GLU A 70 18.00 -24.17 -34.67
C GLU A 70 19.05 -23.36 -35.46
N SER A 71 19.44 -22.20 -34.98
CA SER A 71 20.48 -21.38 -35.59
C SER A 71 21.82 -22.12 -35.63
N SER A 72 22.18 -22.80 -34.54
CA SER A 72 23.41 -23.61 -34.46
C SER A 72 23.37 -24.79 -35.44
N GLN A 73 22.26 -25.51 -35.50
CA GLN A 73 22.05 -26.60 -36.46
C GLN A 73 22.20 -26.11 -37.90
N ARG A 74 21.52 -25.02 -38.27
CA ARG A 74 21.59 -24.45 -39.61
C ARG A 74 23.01 -24.01 -39.95
N GLY A 75 23.71 -23.33 -39.03
CA GLY A 75 25.12 -22.93 -39.22
C GLY A 75 26.01 -24.11 -39.49
N TYR A 76 25.81 -25.23 -38.76
CA TYR A 76 26.56 -26.46 -39.00
C TYR A 76 26.25 -27.07 -40.38
N LEU A 77 24.98 -27.21 -40.74
CA LEU A 77 24.59 -27.83 -42.00
C LEU A 77 25.07 -27.03 -43.22
N TYR A 78 25.19 -25.71 -43.12
CA TYR A 78 25.73 -24.87 -44.18
C TYR A 78 27.23 -24.95 -44.33
N THR A 79 27.95 -25.08 -43.21
CA THR A 79 29.41 -24.95 -43.16
C THR A 79 30.14 -26.26 -42.96
N THR A 80 29.44 -27.29 -42.49
CA THR A 80 30.01 -28.56 -42.00
C THR A 80 31.05 -28.39 -40.90
N ASN A 81 31.07 -27.23 -40.25
CA ASN A 81 32.01 -26.89 -39.19
C ASN A 81 31.39 -27.14 -37.80
N GLU A 82 31.96 -28.09 -37.04
CA GLU A 82 31.49 -28.48 -35.70
C GLU A 82 31.49 -27.31 -34.69
N VAL A 83 32.26 -26.22 -34.95
CA VAL A 83 32.24 -25.05 -34.07
C VAL A 83 30.83 -24.44 -33.95
N TYR A 84 30.01 -24.53 -35.00
CA TYR A 84 28.64 -24.06 -34.99
C TYR A 84 27.70 -24.91 -34.10
N LEU A 85 28.08 -26.15 -33.76
CA LEU A 85 27.32 -27.01 -32.88
C LEU A 85 27.60 -26.80 -31.38
N ALA A 86 28.67 -26.07 -31.04
CA ALA A 86 29.02 -25.82 -29.64
C ALA A 86 27.85 -25.22 -28.80
N PRO A 87 27.02 -24.25 -29.33
CA PRO A 87 25.86 -23.76 -28.59
C PRO A 87 24.63 -24.69 -28.62
N TYR A 88 24.59 -25.67 -29.51
CA TYR A 88 23.41 -26.53 -29.71
C TYR A 88 23.05 -27.35 -28.48
N ASP A 89 24.01 -28.09 -27.95
CA ASP A 89 23.80 -28.95 -26.78
C ASP A 89 23.40 -28.15 -25.54
N GLN A 90 24.03 -26.97 -25.36
CA GLN A 90 23.68 -26.09 -24.27
C GLN A 90 22.25 -25.54 -24.41
N ALA A 91 21.86 -25.10 -25.62
CA ALA A 91 20.55 -24.58 -25.90
C ALA A 91 19.45 -25.65 -25.73
N LYS A 92 19.71 -26.88 -26.19
CA LYS A 92 18.83 -28.04 -25.99
C LYS A 92 18.63 -28.36 -24.51
N LEU A 93 19.72 -28.42 -23.74
CA LEU A 93 19.65 -28.68 -22.30
C LEU A 93 18.88 -27.54 -21.57
N GLN A 94 19.08 -26.30 -21.97
CA GLN A 94 18.36 -25.15 -21.40
C GLN A 94 16.87 -25.23 -21.70
N ALA A 95 16.47 -25.58 -22.92
CA ALA A 95 15.07 -25.80 -23.28
C ALA A 95 14.43 -26.93 -22.45
N GLN A 96 15.13 -28.06 -22.29
CA GLN A 96 14.66 -29.19 -21.49
C GLN A 96 14.45 -28.82 -20.01
N ARG A 97 15.41 -28.09 -19.42
CA ARG A 97 15.30 -27.59 -18.04
C ARG A 97 14.13 -26.60 -17.87
N GLY A 98 13.99 -25.69 -18.84
CA GLY A 98 12.91 -24.71 -18.84
C GLY A 98 11.54 -25.39 -18.92
N LEU A 99 11.37 -26.39 -19.80
CA LEU A 99 10.15 -27.19 -19.88
C LEU A 99 9.84 -27.95 -18.59
N ALA A 100 10.83 -28.56 -17.97
CA ALA A 100 10.66 -29.25 -16.69
C ALA A 100 10.24 -28.32 -15.54
N ALA A 101 10.70 -27.09 -15.55
CA ALA A 101 10.37 -26.07 -14.55
C ALA A 101 9.04 -25.36 -14.80
N LEU A 102 8.52 -25.39 -16.03
CA LEU A 102 7.33 -24.64 -16.46
C LEU A 102 6.07 -24.96 -15.64
N PRO A 103 5.72 -26.24 -15.32
CA PRO A 103 4.53 -26.56 -14.54
C PRO A 103 4.48 -25.87 -13.18
N GLN A 104 5.62 -25.71 -12.52
CA GLN A 104 5.71 -25.02 -11.22
C GLN A 104 5.38 -23.52 -11.33
N LYS A 105 5.70 -22.90 -12.48
CA LYS A 105 5.41 -21.49 -12.74
C LYS A 105 3.95 -21.27 -13.18
N LEU A 106 3.22 -22.34 -13.53
CA LEU A 106 1.83 -22.30 -13.97
C LEU A 106 0.81 -22.55 -12.85
N VAL A 107 1.23 -22.58 -11.59
CA VAL A 107 0.34 -22.86 -10.45
C VAL A 107 -0.90 -21.94 -10.42
N GLY A 108 -0.79 -20.70 -10.85
CA GLY A 108 -1.90 -19.75 -10.96
C GLY A 108 -2.70 -19.83 -12.28
N TYR A 109 -2.36 -20.76 -13.20
CA TYR A 109 -2.89 -20.82 -14.55
C TYR A 109 -3.36 -22.25 -14.93
N PRO A 110 -4.41 -22.80 -14.28
CA PRO A 110 -4.78 -24.20 -14.45
C PRO A 110 -5.13 -24.58 -15.90
N VAL A 111 -5.67 -23.64 -16.66
CA VAL A 111 -6.01 -23.86 -18.08
C VAL A 111 -4.74 -24.10 -18.94
N LEU A 112 -3.59 -23.54 -18.54
CA LEU A 112 -2.36 -23.67 -19.28
C LEU A 112 -1.55 -24.93 -18.92
N VAL A 113 -1.92 -25.65 -17.87
CA VAL A 113 -1.23 -26.89 -17.49
C VAL A 113 -1.31 -27.93 -18.62
N ALA A 114 -2.46 -28.07 -19.28
CA ALA A 114 -2.61 -28.97 -20.42
C ALA A 114 -1.78 -28.56 -21.65
N VAL A 115 -1.40 -27.29 -21.74
CA VAL A 115 -0.55 -26.76 -22.83
C VAL A 115 0.90 -27.22 -22.68
N THR A 116 1.38 -27.46 -21.45
CA THR A 116 2.77 -27.89 -21.21
C THR A 116 3.09 -29.24 -21.85
N GLU A 117 2.16 -30.19 -21.82
CA GLU A 117 2.36 -31.49 -22.45
C GLU A 117 2.46 -31.38 -23.97
N LYS A 118 1.61 -30.54 -24.57
CA LYS A 118 1.66 -30.30 -26.04
C LYS A 118 2.96 -29.56 -26.42
N LEU A 119 3.35 -28.56 -25.65
CA LEU A 119 4.61 -27.84 -25.84
C LEU A 119 5.80 -28.78 -25.74
N LYS A 120 5.81 -29.67 -24.74
CA LYS A 120 6.83 -30.68 -24.56
C LYS A 120 6.91 -31.62 -25.76
N ALA A 121 5.79 -32.14 -26.25
CA ALA A 121 5.74 -33.01 -27.42
C ALA A 121 6.26 -32.33 -28.70
N ALA A 122 5.90 -31.03 -28.90
CA ALA A 122 6.40 -30.22 -30.02
C ALA A 122 7.93 -30.03 -29.94
N PHE A 123 8.46 -29.75 -28.76
CA PHE A 123 9.91 -29.56 -28.54
C PHE A 123 10.67 -30.87 -28.69
N ASP A 124 10.19 -31.97 -28.12
CA ASP A 124 10.82 -33.28 -28.25
C ASP A 124 10.89 -33.68 -29.75
N SER A 125 9.81 -33.47 -30.50
CA SER A 125 9.78 -33.71 -31.94
C SER A 125 10.70 -32.80 -32.74
N LYS A 126 10.78 -31.52 -32.34
CA LYS A 126 11.68 -30.54 -32.99
C LYS A 126 13.14 -30.87 -32.75
N PHE A 127 13.52 -31.21 -31.52
CA PHE A 127 14.89 -31.61 -31.20
C PHE A 127 15.25 -32.94 -31.88
N ALA A 128 14.33 -33.90 -31.99
CA ALA A 128 14.57 -35.15 -32.72
C ALA A 128 14.89 -34.87 -34.19
N GLU A 129 14.13 -33.99 -34.87
CA GLU A 129 14.40 -33.59 -36.27
C GLU A 129 15.77 -32.90 -36.39
N MET A 130 16.11 -32.00 -35.45
CA MET A 130 17.41 -31.34 -35.46
C MET A 130 18.57 -32.33 -35.23
N ASP A 131 18.45 -33.26 -34.30
CA ASP A 131 19.45 -34.30 -34.05
C ASP A 131 19.66 -35.20 -35.27
N GLU A 132 18.55 -35.59 -35.93
CA GLU A 132 18.59 -36.41 -37.17
C GLU A 132 19.34 -35.67 -38.30
N SER A 133 19.00 -34.41 -38.52
CA SER A 133 19.69 -33.62 -39.58
C SER A 133 21.16 -33.39 -39.28
N ILE A 134 21.55 -33.19 -38.03
CA ILE A 134 22.95 -33.09 -37.61
C ILE A 134 23.69 -34.42 -37.84
N ALA A 135 23.05 -35.56 -37.49
CA ALA A 135 23.62 -36.88 -37.68
C ALA A 135 23.86 -37.19 -39.17
N LEU A 136 22.89 -36.84 -40.07
CA LEU A 136 23.04 -36.92 -41.52
C LEU A 136 24.18 -36.05 -42.02
N GLY A 137 24.31 -34.81 -41.49
CA GLY A 137 25.42 -33.92 -41.83
C GLY A 137 26.77 -34.48 -41.43
N ARG A 138 26.90 -35.05 -40.24
CA ARG A 138 28.11 -35.72 -39.74
C ARG A 138 28.51 -36.94 -40.60
N SER A 139 27.53 -37.69 -41.10
CA SER A 139 27.77 -38.80 -42.01
C SER A 139 27.98 -38.39 -43.47
N ARG A 140 28.16 -37.11 -43.76
CA ARG A 140 28.32 -36.53 -45.09
C ARG A 140 27.13 -36.78 -46.03
N GLN A 141 25.96 -37.08 -45.50
CA GLN A 141 24.71 -37.25 -46.28
C GLN A 141 23.97 -35.90 -46.40
N THR A 142 24.67 -34.89 -46.93
CA THR A 142 24.19 -33.50 -46.96
C THR A 142 22.88 -33.35 -47.74
N ALA A 143 22.70 -34.11 -48.83
CA ALA A 143 21.47 -34.09 -49.60
C ALA A 143 20.26 -34.57 -48.75
N ALA A 144 20.41 -35.69 -48.03
CA ALA A 144 19.37 -36.21 -47.14
C ALA A 144 19.07 -35.27 -45.97
N ALA A 145 20.09 -34.61 -45.39
CA ALA A 145 19.89 -33.59 -44.37
C ALA A 145 19.09 -32.39 -44.92
N LEU A 146 19.38 -31.97 -46.16
CA LEU A 146 18.65 -30.86 -46.78
C LEU A 146 17.20 -31.28 -47.13
N ASP A 147 16.99 -32.48 -47.63
CA ASP A 147 15.66 -33.01 -47.91
C ASP A 147 14.79 -33.06 -46.65
N LEU A 148 15.34 -33.45 -45.50
CA LEU A 148 14.66 -33.41 -44.23
C LEU A 148 14.20 -32.00 -43.85
N ILE A 149 15.05 -30.97 -44.05
CA ILE A 149 14.69 -29.58 -43.78
C ILE A 149 13.63 -29.08 -44.75
N LEU A 150 13.70 -29.48 -46.02
CA LEU A 150 12.74 -29.12 -47.09
C LEU A 150 11.35 -29.70 -46.87
N THR A 151 11.19 -30.70 -46.00
CA THR A 151 9.84 -31.20 -45.58
C THR A 151 9.03 -30.11 -44.84
N ASN A 152 9.63 -29.05 -44.40
CA ASN A 152 9.04 -28.00 -43.53
C ASN A 152 8.44 -28.51 -42.22
N ARG A 153 8.69 -29.76 -41.85
CA ARG A 153 8.19 -30.36 -40.59
C ARG A 153 8.71 -29.58 -39.38
N GLY A 154 10.01 -29.24 -39.38
CA GLY A 154 10.62 -28.49 -38.28
C GLY A 154 10.07 -27.07 -38.14
N LYS A 155 9.71 -26.44 -39.27
CA LYS A 155 9.02 -25.15 -39.24
C LYS A 155 7.62 -25.29 -38.63
N ALA A 156 6.83 -26.29 -39.02
CA ALA A 156 5.51 -26.49 -38.46
C ALA A 156 5.53 -26.74 -36.95
N LEU A 157 6.51 -27.54 -36.47
CA LEU A 157 6.70 -27.80 -35.04
C LEU A 157 7.08 -26.52 -34.26
N MET A 158 7.92 -25.68 -34.87
CA MET A 158 8.29 -24.40 -34.23
C MET A 158 7.13 -23.40 -34.23
N ASP A 159 6.33 -23.34 -35.29
CA ASP A 159 5.14 -22.52 -35.37
C ASP A 159 4.11 -22.96 -34.31
N GLU A 160 3.90 -24.26 -34.13
CA GLU A 160 3.05 -24.82 -33.06
C GLU A 160 3.56 -24.48 -31.67
N ALA A 161 4.85 -24.67 -31.41
CA ALA A 161 5.48 -24.30 -30.14
C ALA A 161 5.33 -22.80 -29.83
N ASN A 162 5.51 -21.95 -30.85
CA ASN A 162 5.33 -20.50 -30.71
C ASN A 162 3.89 -20.12 -30.35
N VAL A 163 2.87 -20.81 -30.88
CA VAL A 163 1.48 -20.57 -30.48
C VAL A 163 1.29 -20.83 -28.98
N TYR A 164 1.83 -21.93 -28.47
CA TYR A 164 1.73 -22.24 -27.04
C TYR A 164 2.51 -21.26 -26.16
N LEU A 165 3.75 -20.94 -26.53
CA LEU A 165 4.59 -20.00 -25.80
C LEU A 165 4.00 -18.59 -25.76
N ASN A 166 3.48 -18.12 -26.90
CA ASN A 166 2.80 -16.83 -26.99
C ASN A 166 1.51 -16.82 -26.14
N GLY A 167 0.77 -17.93 -26.12
CA GLY A 167 -0.40 -18.08 -25.25
C GLY A 167 -0.05 -17.95 -23.76
N ILE A 168 1.05 -18.57 -23.34
CA ILE A 168 1.57 -18.47 -21.97
C ILE A 168 2.01 -17.02 -21.66
N ALA A 169 2.79 -16.40 -22.56
CA ALA A 169 3.24 -15.02 -22.40
C ALA A 169 2.07 -14.03 -22.33
N LEU A 170 1.05 -14.21 -23.19
CA LEU A 170 -0.15 -13.36 -23.19
C LEU A 170 -0.95 -13.49 -21.90
N ALA A 171 -1.12 -14.71 -21.38
CA ALA A 171 -1.79 -14.92 -20.10
C ALA A 171 -1.06 -14.23 -18.94
N ALA A 172 0.28 -14.29 -18.93
CA ALA A 172 1.10 -13.57 -17.96
C ALA A 172 0.96 -12.05 -18.11
N ASP A 173 0.96 -11.51 -19.34
CA ASP A 173 0.77 -10.08 -19.59
C ASP A 173 -0.62 -9.59 -19.17
N ASN A 174 -1.66 -10.36 -19.42
CA ASN A 174 -3.02 -10.04 -18.96
C ASN A 174 -3.08 -9.97 -17.43
N ARG A 175 -2.40 -10.90 -16.73
CA ARG A 175 -2.34 -10.86 -15.26
C ARG A 175 -1.56 -9.64 -14.77
N LEU A 176 -0.42 -9.32 -15.38
CA LEU A 176 0.36 -8.11 -15.05
C LEU A 176 -0.46 -6.83 -15.21
N SER A 177 -1.22 -6.72 -16.28
CA SER A 177 -2.10 -5.57 -16.53
C SER A 177 -3.21 -5.45 -15.48
N ALA A 178 -3.83 -6.57 -15.09
CA ALA A 178 -4.83 -6.61 -14.04
C ALA A 178 -4.24 -6.19 -12.67
N LEU A 179 -3.07 -6.72 -12.31
CA LEU A 179 -2.37 -6.39 -11.06
C LEU A 179 -1.96 -4.91 -11.00
N ALA A 180 -1.52 -4.32 -12.12
CA ALA A 180 -1.23 -2.89 -12.20
C ALA A 180 -2.49 -2.04 -11.95
N GLY A 181 -3.64 -2.45 -12.48
CA GLY A 181 -4.94 -1.82 -12.21
C GLY A 181 -5.32 -1.89 -10.73
N GLU A 182 -5.19 -3.07 -10.09
CA GLU A 182 -5.44 -3.25 -8.67
C GLU A 182 -4.53 -2.36 -7.81
N GLN A 183 -3.24 -2.27 -8.17
CA GLN A 183 -2.26 -1.44 -7.45
C GLN A 183 -2.61 0.06 -7.51
N THR A 184 -3.04 0.56 -8.67
CA THR A 184 -3.45 1.97 -8.82
C THR A 184 -4.73 2.28 -8.06
N ALA A 185 -5.70 1.37 -8.04
CA ALA A 185 -6.93 1.50 -7.27
C ALA A 185 -6.63 1.54 -5.75
N ASN A 186 -5.79 0.64 -5.25
CA ASN A 186 -5.37 0.60 -3.84
C ASN A 186 -4.67 1.90 -3.42
N ALA A 187 -3.76 2.42 -4.25
CA ALA A 187 -3.07 3.69 -3.99
C ALA A 187 -4.05 4.88 -3.93
N SER A 188 -5.07 4.88 -4.78
CA SER A 188 -6.11 5.92 -4.80
C SER A 188 -6.96 5.89 -3.53
N TRP A 189 -7.38 4.71 -3.09
CA TRP A 189 -8.10 4.52 -1.83
C TRP A 189 -7.28 4.95 -0.61
N GLN A 190 -5.99 4.60 -0.58
CA GLN A 190 -5.09 5.01 0.50
C GLN A 190 -4.96 6.53 0.59
N ARG A 191 -4.79 7.22 -0.54
CA ARG A 191 -4.75 8.69 -0.58
C ARG A 191 -6.05 9.29 -0.05
N LEU A 192 -7.20 8.80 -0.51
CA LEU A 192 -8.50 9.30 -0.11
C LEU A 192 -8.70 9.18 1.41
N VAL A 193 -8.44 8.00 1.98
CA VAL A 193 -8.59 7.76 3.43
C VAL A 193 -7.62 8.62 4.23
N THR A 194 -6.38 8.75 3.78
CA THR A 194 -5.37 9.58 4.47
C THR A 194 -5.77 11.06 4.47
N VAL A 195 -6.24 11.58 3.33
CA VAL A 195 -6.66 12.99 3.23
C VAL A 195 -7.91 13.26 4.06
N ILE A 196 -8.94 12.42 3.94
CA ILE A 196 -10.19 12.61 4.71
C ILE A 196 -9.92 12.44 6.20
N GLY A 197 -9.23 11.38 6.60
CA GLY A 197 -8.90 11.13 8.00
C GLY A 197 -8.04 12.23 8.60
N GLY A 198 -7.05 12.74 7.84
CA GLY A 198 -6.23 13.87 8.24
C GLY A 198 -7.04 15.16 8.43
N LEU A 199 -7.96 15.47 7.51
CA LEU A 199 -8.85 16.63 7.64
C LEU A 199 -9.76 16.51 8.87
N VAL A 200 -10.32 15.33 9.14
CA VAL A 200 -11.14 15.09 10.33
C VAL A 200 -10.33 15.27 11.61
N ALA A 201 -9.10 14.75 11.66
CA ALA A 201 -8.23 14.91 12.82
C ALA A 201 -7.86 16.39 13.06
N ILE A 202 -7.54 17.14 12.01
CA ILE A 202 -7.24 18.57 12.10
C ILE A 202 -8.48 19.35 12.55
N ALA A 203 -9.66 19.05 12.02
CA ALA A 203 -10.91 19.71 12.42
C ALA A 203 -11.23 19.45 13.90
N ALA A 204 -11.05 18.21 14.37
CA ALA A 204 -11.24 17.85 15.78
C ALA A 204 -10.25 18.59 16.69
N ALA A 205 -8.98 18.69 16.31
CA ALA A 205 -7.98 19.44 17.05
C ALA A 205 -8.29 20.95 17.10
N ALA A 206 -8.70 21.53 15.97
CA ALA A 206 -9.10 22.93 15.91
C ALA A 206 -10.32 23.23 16.79
N ALA A 207 -11.34 22.36 16.75
CA ALA A 207 -12.52 22.49 17.61
C ALA A 207 -12.16 22.37 19.09
N ALA A 208 -11.28 21.45 19.45
CA ALA A 208 -10.76 21.33 20.82
C ALA A 208 -10.04 22.60 21.29
N LEU A 209 -9.17 23.18 20.44
CA LEU A 209 -8.47 24.43 20.76
C LEU A 209 -9.43 25.59 20.96
N VAL A 210 -10.42 25.76 20.07
CA VAL A 210 -11.44 26.82 20.19
C VAL A 210 -12.20 26.70 21.50
N THR A 211 -12.62 25.49 21.90
CA THR A 211 -13.32 25.27 23.18
C THR A 211 -12.43 25.53 24.38
N ILE A 212 -11.13 25.19 24.32
CA ILE A 212 -10.16 25.49 25.38
C ILE A 212 -10.00 27.02 25.53
N PHE A 213 -9.80 27.76 24.43
CA PHE A 213 -9.66 29.23 24.50
C PHE A 213 -10.91 29.92 25.04
N ARG A 214 -12.12 29.47 24.63
CA ARG A 214 -13.37 29.99 25.15
C ARG A 214 -13.50 29.75 26.65
N TYR A 215 -13.24 28.53 27.10
CA TYR A 215 -13.29 28.18 28.52
C TYR A 215 -12.27 28.98 29.36
N ALA A 216 -11.06 29.14 28.86
CA ALA A 216 -10.02 29.95 29.53
C ALA A 216 -10.43 31.42 29.66
N ALA A 217 -11.05 32.00 28.61
CA ALA A 217 -11.55 33.37 28.63
C ALA A 217 -12.71 33.56 29.64
N GLU A 218 -13.66 32.61 29.70
CA GLU A 218 -14.75 32.63 30.67
C GLU A 218 -14.21 32.50 32.13
N LEU A 219 -13.25 31.62 32.34
CA LEU A 219 -12.63 31.45 33.67
C LEU A 219 -11.88 32.71 34.11
N SER A 220 -11.16 33.40 33.20
CA SER A 220 -10.49 34.67 33.50
C SER A 220 -11.50 35.75 33.86
N ALA A 221 -12.58 35.89 33.09
CA ALA A 221 -13.63 36.88 33.38
C ALA A 221 -14.34 36.61 34.71
N ALA A 222 -14.60 35.34 35.06
CA ALA A 222 -15.17 34.96 36.35
C ALA A 222 -14.21 35.28 37.51
N ARG A 223 -12.91 35.05 37.35
CA ARG A 223 -11.90 35.40 38.35
C ARG A 223 -11.83 36.88 38.57
N ASP A 224 -11.83 37.69 37.52
CA ASP A 224 -11.78 39.17 37.61
C ASP A 224 -13.05 39.72 38.30
N ALA A 225 -14.22 39.18 37.99
CA ALA A 225 -15.46 39.52 38.67
C ALA A 225 -15.43 39.18 40.16
N LEU A 226 -14.89 38.02 40.55
CA LEU A 226 -14.76 37.58 41.93
C LEU A 226 -13.78 38.52 42.69
N SER A 227 -12.67 38.91 42.08
CA SER A 227 -11.72 39.86 42.64
C SER A 227 -12.35 41.23 42.90
N ALA A 228 -13.16 41.71 41.95
CA ALA A 228 -13.89 42.98 42.14
C ALA A 228 -14.91 42.90 43.28
N VAL A 229 -15.66 41.79 43.43
CA VAL A 229 -16.60 41.58 44.54
C VAL A 229 -15.85 41.51 45.89
N ASN A 230 -14.69 40.85 45.96
CA ASN A 230 -13.86 40.78 47.16
C ASN A 230 -13.34 42.16 47.57
N ALA A 231 -12.84 42.96 46.66
CA ALA A 231 -12.41 44.34 46.94
C ALA A 231 -13.59 45.19 47.46
N GLN A 232 -14.80 45.06 46.87
CA GLN A 232 -15.98 45.75 47.35
C GLN A 232 -16.42 45.30 48.75
N LEU A 233 -16.22 44.00 49.09
CA LEU A 233 -16.49 43.50 50.44
C LEU A 233 -15.49 44.03 51.46
N GLU A 234 -14.22 44.06 51.12
CA GLU A 234 -13.17 44.63 51.98
C GLU A 234 -13.44 46.11 52.30
N ASP A 235 -13.82 46.92 51.30
CA ASP A 235 -14.19 48.32 51.47
C ASP A 235 -15.45 48.44 52.37
N LYS A 236 -16.47 47.63 52.20
CA LYS A 236 -17.65 47.62 53.06
C LYS A 236 -17.35 47.20 54.50
N VAL A 237 -16.47 46.18 54.66
CA VAL A 237 -16.01 45.77 56.02
C VAL A 237 -15.25 46.87 56.68
N ALA A 238 -14.34 47.53 55.98
CA ALA A 238 -13.53 48.66 56.49
C ALA A 238 -14.45 49.84 56.93
N ALA A 239 -15.42 50.20 56.08
CA ALA A 239 -16.39 51.24 56.38
C ALA A 239 -17.23 50.91 57.63
N ARG A 240 -17.76 49.69 57.70
CA ARG A 240 -18.56 49.24 58.88
C ARG A 240 -17.74 49.16 60.16
N THR A 241 -16.46 48.74 60.06
CA THR A 241 -15.56 48.70 61.21
C THR A 241 -15.26 50.10 61.73
N ALA A 242 -15.08 51.07 60.83
CA ALA A 242 -14.88 52.48 61.16
C ALA A 242 -16.14 53.11 61.83
N ASP A 243 -17.34 52.80 61.25
CA ASP A 243 -18.64 53.26 61.87
C ASP A 243 -18.84 52.69 63.28
N LEU A 244 -18.54 51.40 63.48
CA LEU A 244 -18.63 50.73 64.77
C LEU A 244 -17.65 51.34 65.80
N ALA A 245 -16.42 51.64 65.38
CA ALA A 245 -15.43 52.30 66.24
C ALA A 245 -15.94 53.66 66.66
N ARG A 246 -16.45 54.50 65.76
CA ARG A 246 -16.98 55.84 66.03
C ARG A 246 -18.20 55.75 66.97
N SER A 247 -19.14 54.82 66.73
CA SER A 247 -20.30 54.60 67.63
C SER A 247 -19.87 54.15 69.04
N ASN A 248 -18.83 53.35 69.15
CA ASN A 248 -18.31 52.87 70.42
C ASN A 248 -17.66 54.01 71.20
N ASP A 249 -16.89 54.88 70.50
CA ASP A 249 -16.31 56.07 71.09
C ASP A 249 -17.35 57.10 71.59
N GLU A 250 -18.42 57.28 70.78
CA GLU A 250 -19.58 58.08 71.17
C GLU A 250 -20.29 57.55 72.43
N MET A 251 -20.50 56.23 72.46
CA MET A 251 -21.12 55.57 73.64
C MET A 251 -20.19 55.69 74.89
N ARG A 252 -18.87 55.52 74.75
CA ARG A 252 -17.93 55.71 75.83
C ARG A 252 -17.94 57.15 76.36
N ALA A 253 -17.93 58.14 75.47
CA ALA A 253 -18.02 59.52 75.82
C ALA A 253 -19.36 59.90 76.50
N ALA A 254 -20.45 59.31 76.08
CA ALA A 254 -21.75 59.46 76.73
C ALA A 254 -21.81 58.82 78.11
N LYS A 255 -21.15 57.66 78.31
CA LYS A 255 -21.07 56.99 79.61
C LYS A 255 -20.26 57.77 80.61
N GLU A 256 -19.06 58.29 80.20
CA GLU A 256 -18.20 59.13 81.01
C GLU A 256 -18.88 60.44 81.42
N ARG A 257 -19.69 61.08 80.56
CA ARG A 257 -20.49 62.24 80.92
C ARG A 257 -21.60 61.91 81.90
N ALA A 258 -22.21 60.75 81.81
CA ALA A 258 -23.25 60.29 82.74
C ALA A 258 -22.64 59.96 84.09
N GLU A 259 -21.43 59.41 84.23
CA GLU A 259 -20.72 59.16 85.51
C GLU A 259 -20.22 60.42 86.19
N LEU A 260 -19.94 61.49 85.40
CA LEU A 260 -19.57 62.79 85.97
C LEU A 260 -20.73 63.63 86.55
N LEU A 261 -21.97 63.24 86.24
CA LEU A 261 -23.24 63.89 86.68
C LEU A 261 -23.92 63.21 87.85
N MET A 262 -23.39 62.11 88.37
CA MET A 262 -23.83 61.45 89.60
C MET A 262 -22.93 61.75 90.80
#